data_534fc23c5b019b086ec687951e23d6d4
#
_entry.id   534fc23c5b019b086ec687951e23d6d4
#
_cell.length_a   1.000
_cell.length_b   1.000
_cell.length_c   1.000
_cell.angle_alpha   90.00
_cell.angle_beta   90.00
_cell.angle_gamma   90.00
#
_symmetry.space_group_name_H-M   'P 1'
#
loop_
_entity.id
_entity.type
_entity.pdbx_description
1 polymer ?
#
loop_
_entity_poly.entity_id
_entity_poly.type
_entity_poly.pdbx_seq_one_letter_code
_entity_poly.pdbx_strand_id
1 'polypeptide(L)'
;MFSLGAGTFGLLCGIILSDGLDIDPNTNKNCINLILPLAIILLGFGLDLNMLASNKIGVAGLCTIIITIITAFSCTLLISRVLGIDRHQAFALGAGGAICGNSAVLAVAPSLRLSSKQTGSILAVVNVLGLATFLSVPLLANAIGFEPESAGIWAGSTVHAVPQAIAAGEAMGGDALSLASGTKLTRVLGLLIVVPGAIIYSSQKEKSGNKFSSGISRIPLFLPGFILASILASFLLPESITQHIERLGSLLMVPILILIGLSIRPRELLSLIHI
;
A
#
# COMPACT_ATOMS: atom_id res chain seq x y z
N MET A 1 -3.32 -26.64 -5.33
CA MET A 1 -3.63 -26.04 -6.64
C MET A 1 -3.80 -24.54 -6.41
N PHE A 2 -2.89 -23.71 -6.90
CA PHE A 2 -2.96 -22.26 -6.72
C PHE A 2 -4.20 -21.72 -7.43
N SER A 3 -5.24 -21.35 -6.69
CA SER A 3 -6.27 -20.49 -7.25
C SER A 3 -5.73 -19.06 -7.25
N LEU A 4 -5.29 -18.59 -8.39
CA LEU A 4 -5.01 -17.17 -8.58
C LEU A 4 -6.32 -16.43 -8.34
N GLY A 5 -6.39 -15.65 -7.26
CA GLY A 5 -7.58 -14.85 -6.98
C GLY A 5 -7.85 -13.83 -8.08
N ALA A 6 -9.10 -13.36 -8.19
CA ALA A 6 -9.54 -12.45 -9.25
C ALA A 6 -8.67 -11.18 -9.34
N GLY A 7 -8.20 -10.67 -8.21
CA GLY A 7 -7.31 -9.51 -8.15
C GLY A 7 -5.93 -9.77 -8.74
N THR A 8 -5.32 -10.92 -8.41
CA THR A 8 -4.03 -11.34 -8.97
C THR A 8 -4.12 -11.53 -10.48
N PHE A 9 -5.18 -12.21 -10.92
CA PHE A 9 -5.44 -12.42 -12.35
C PHE A 9 -5.62 -11.07 -13.05
N GLY A 10 -6.38 -10.15 -12.48
CA GLY A 10 -6.58 -8.80 -13.01
C GLY A 10 -5.27 -8.03 -13.19
N LEU A 11 -4.38 -8.04 -12.18
CA LEU A 11 -3.08 -7.38 -12.27
C LEU A 11 -2.21 -7.99 -13.38
N LEU A 12 -2.12 -9.31 -13.44
CA LEU A 12 -1.33 -10.00 -14.47
C LEU A 12 -1.89 -9.76 -15.86
N CYS A 13 -3.22 -9.81 -16.04
CA CYS A 13 -3.85 -9.43 -17.30
C CYS A 13 -3.53 -8.01 -17.70
N GLY A 14 -3.58 -7.06 -16.76
CA GLY A 14 -3.20 -5.67 -17.01
C GLY A 14 -1.75 -5.55 -17.50
N ILE A 15 -0.80 -6.25 -16.87
CA ILE A 15 0.61 -6.23 -17.27
C ILE A 15 0.79 -6.83 -18.69
N ILE A 16 0.15 -7.97 -18.97
CA ILE A 16 0.25 -8.61 -20.30
C ILE A 16 -0.34 -7.71 -21.38
N LEU A 17 -1.45 -7.05 -21.10
CA LEU A 17 -2.14 -6.18 -22.06
C LEU A 17 -1.47 -4.81 -22.20
N SER A 18 -0.57 -4.43 -21.30
CA SER A 18 0.06 -3.10 -21.28
C SER A 18 0.88 -2.77 -22.53
N ASP A 19 1.46 -3.79 -23.19
CA ASP A 19 2.22 -3.63 -24.43
C ASP A 19 1.33 -3.56 -25.68
N GLY A 20 0.07 -4.05 -25.60
CA GLY A 20 -0.86 -4.10 -26.72
C GLY A 20 -1.96 -3.04 -26.71
N LEU A 21 -2.23 -2.43 -25.57
CA LEU A 21 -3.24 -1.39 -25.41
C LEU A 21 -2.58 -0.03 -25.23
N ASP A 22 -2.77 0.86 -26.17
CA ASP A 22 -2.29 2.24 -26.10
C ASP A 22 -3.29 3.09 -25.30
N ILE A 23 -3.29 2.88 -23.98
CA ILE A 23 -4.14 3.66 -23.06
C ILE A 23 -3.34 4.90 -22.65
N ASP A 24 -3.99 6.07 -22.82
CA ASP A 24 -3.41 7.33 -22.36
C ASP A 24 -3.07 7.25 -20.85
N PRO A 25 -1.79 7.41 -20.50
CA PRO A 25 -1.33 7.30 -19.10
C PRO A 25 -2.05 8.25 -18.14
N ASN A 26 -2.49 9.44 -18.64
CA ASN A 26 -3.19 10.41 -17.81
C ASN A 26 -4.61 9.95 -17.50
N THR A 27 -5.31 9.40 -18.49
CA THR A 27 -6.67 8.84 -18.31
C THR A 27 -6.63 7.67 -17.34
N ASN A 28 -5.67 6.74 -17.50
CA ASN A 28 -5.49 5.61 -16.59
C ASN A 28 -5.23 6.08 -15.15
N LYS A 29 -4.30 7.01 -14.97
CA LYS A 29 -3.99 7.59 -13.66
C LYS A 29 -5.19 8.29 -13.03
N ASN A 30 -5.98 9.02 -13.81
CA ASN A 30 -7.18 9.71 -13.32
C ASN A 30 -8.25 8.71 -12.85
N CYS A 31 -8.46 7.62 -13.58
CA CYS A 31 -9.36 6.54 -13.17
C CYS A 31 -8.90 5.90 -11.85
N ILE A 32 -7.63 5.55 -11.73
CA ILE A 32 -7.07 4.99 -10.50
C ILE A 32 -7.25 5.98 -9.34
N ASN A 33 -6.91 7.24 -9.53
CA ASN A 33 -7.00 8.27 -8.49
C ASN A 33 -8.44 8.53 -8.01
N LEU A 34 -9.43 8.28 -8.85
CA LEU A 34 -10.84 8.42 -8.49
C LEU A 34 -11.39 7.18 -7.77
N ILE A 35 -11.11 6.00 -8.30
CA ILE A 35 -11.73 4.75 -7.83
C ILE A 35 -11.02 4.20 -6.59
N LEU A 36 -9.68 4.30 -6.54
CA LEU A 36 -8.88 3.73 -5.45
C LEU A 36 -9.22 4.33 -4.07
N PRO A 37 -9.37 5.66 -3.90
CA PRO A 37 -9.77 6.22 -2.62
C PRO A 37 -11.14 5.69 -2.15
N LEU A 38 -12.12 5.61 -3.06
CA LEU A 38 -13.44 5.08 -2.76
C LEU A 38 -13.37 3.60 -2.32
N ALA A 39 -12.65 2.79 -3.09
CA ALA A 39 -12.49 1.38 -2.77
C ALA A 39 -11.81 1.18 -1.39
N ILE A 40 -10.80 1.99 -1.05
CA ILE A 40 -10.13 1.93 0.26
C ILE A 40 -11.10 2.34 1.38
N ILE A 41 -11.91 3.37 1.19
CA ILE A 41 -12.93 3.76 2.19
C ILE A 41 -13.94 2.62 2.40
N LEU A 42 -14.43 2.00 1.33
CA LEU A 42 -15.35 0.87 1.43
C LEU A 42 -14.71 -0.35 2.11
N LEU A 43 -13.43 -0.62 1.87
CA LEU A 43 -12.69 -1.65 2.58
C LEU A 43 -12.53 -1.36 4.08
N GLY A 44 -12.59 -0.07 4.47
CA GLY A 44 -12.59 0.32 5.87
C GLY A 44 -13.75 -0.30 6.67
N PHE A 45 -14.88 -0.61 6.02
CA PHE A 45 -15.98 -1.31 6.67
C PHE A 45 -15.67 -2.78 7.02
N GLY A 46 -14.65 -3.37 6.41
CA GLY A 46 -14.15 -4.70 6.77
C GLY A 46 -13.14 -4.69 7.94
N LEU A 47 -12.65 -3.52 8.35
CA LEU A 47 -11.76 -3.41 9.49
C LEU A 47 -12.58 -3.24 10.77
N ASP A 48 -12.78 -4.33 11.49
CA ASP A 48 -13.32 -4.28 12.85
C ASP A 48 -12.19 -3.89 13.82
N LEU A 49 -12.31 -2.71 14.44
CA LEU A 49 -11.37 -2.23 15.44
C LEU A 49 -11.37 -3.13 16.70
N ASN A 50 -12.47 -3.84 16.98
CA ASN A 50 -12.51 -4.84 18.03
C ASN A 50 -11.61 -6.05 17.69
N MET A 51 -11.40 -6.37 16.42
CA MET A 51 -10.43 -7.39 16.01
C MET A 51 -8.97 -6.97 16.26
N LEU A 52 -8.68 -5.66 16.25
CA LEU A 52 -7.36 -5.14 16.64
C LEU A 52 -7.15 -5.29 18.16
N ALA A 53 -8.22 -5.17 18.94
CA ALA A 53 -8.22 -5.33 20.40
C ALA A 53 -8.39 -6.81 20.82
N SER A 54 -9.07 -7.61 20.02
CA SER A 54 -9.27 -9.05 20.24
C SER A 54 -8.20 -9.87 19.51
N ASN A 55 -7.95 -11.08 20.00
CA ASN A 55 -6.79 -11.93 19.69
C ASN A 55 -6.57 -12.38 18.23
N LYS A 56 -7.30 -11.92 17.22
CA LYS A 56 -7.07 -12.41 15.84
C LYS A 56 -5.82 -11.82 15.17
N ILE A 57 -5.60 -10.50 15.25
CA ILE A 57 -4.28 -9.91 14.90
C ILE A 57 -3.39 -9.92 16.14
N GLY A 58 -3.99 -9.70 17.31
CA GLY A 58 -3.37 -9.77 18.62
C GLY A 58 -2.21 -8.79 18.82
N VAL A 59 -1.66 -8.77 20.01
CA VAL A 59 -0.46 -7.97 20.34
C VAL A 59 0.71 -8.36 19.44
N ALA A 60 0.88 -9.65 19.15
CA ALA A 60 1.96 -10.15 18.29
C ALA A 60 1.85 -9.61 16.86
N GLY A 61 0.67 -9.56 16.27
CA GLY A 61 0.45 -9.00 14.94
C GLY A 61 0.71 -7.49 14.90
N LEU A 62 0.25 -6.74 15.91
CA LEU A 62 0.56 -5.30 16.02
C LEU A 62 2.06 -5.05 16.18
N CYS A 63 2.74 -5.83 17.02
CA CYS A 63 4.19 -5.76 17.15
C CYS A 63 4.88 -6.06 15.82
N THR A 64 4.43 -7.06 15.08
CA THR A 64 4.94 -7.40 13.75
C THR A 64 4.79 -6.22 12.77
N ILE A 65 3.62 -5.56 12.75
CA ILE A 65 3.39 -4.38 11.91
C ILE A 65 4.35 -3.24 12.28
N ILE A 66 4.48 -2.93 13.56
CA ILE A 66 5.37 -1.85 14.02
C ILE A 66 6.83 -2.17 13.69
N ILE A 67 7.29 -3.37 14.00
CA ILE A 67 8.66 -3.81 13.72
C ILE A 67 8.95 -3.77 12.22
N THR A 68 8.04 -4.25 11.37
CA THR A 68 8.23 -4.23 9.92
C THR A 68 8.25 -2.82 9.36
N ILE A 69 7.42 -1.88 9.86
CA ILE A 69 7.48 -0.47 9.45
C ILE A 69 8.83 0.14 9.82
N ILE A 70 9.26 -0.01 11.08
CA ILE A 70 10.52 0.55 11.57
C ILE A 70 11.70 -0.05 10.82
N THR A 71 11.73 -1.37 10.65
CA THR A 71 12.81 -2.08 9.96
C THR A 71 12.89 -1.69 8.50
N ALA A 72 11.77 -1.73 7.78
CA ALA A 72 11.72 -1.38 6.36
C ALA A 72 12.15 0.07 6.12
N PHE A 73 11.66 1.00 6.95
CA PHE A 73 12.03 2.41 6.85
C PHE A 73 13.52 2.63 7.17
N SER A 74 14.01 2.07 8.27
CA SER A 74 15.40 2.21 8.70
C SER A 74 16.37 1.56 7.71
N CYS A 75 16.10 0.34 7.26
CA CYS A 75 16.91 -0.34 6.26
C CYS A 75 16.98 0.45 4.95
N THR A 76 15.83 1.01 4.50
CA THR A 76 15.82 1.84 3.29
C THR A 76 16.69 3.07 3.46
N LEU A 77 16.63 3.76 4.60
CA LEU A 77 17.49 4.93 4.87
C LEU A 77 18.97 4.56 4.90
N LEU A 78 19.32 3.42 5.53
CA LEU A 78 20.70 2.93 5.60
C LEU A 78 21.24 2.57 4.22
N ILE A 79 20.50 1.76 3.46
CA ILE A 79 20.88 1.35 2.10
C ILE A 79 20.99 2.58 1.18
N SER A 80 20.04 3.51 1.26
CA SER A 80 20.06 4.75 0.47
C SER A 80 21.31 5.59 0.78
N ARG A 81 21.74 5.62 2.05
CA ARG A 81 22.98 6.32 2.44
C ARG A 81 24.21 5.66 1.82
N VAL A 82 24.28 4.33 1.79
CA VAL A 82 25.39 3.58 1.17
C VAL A 82 25.40 3.80 -0.36
N LEU A 83 24.23 3.85 -0.98
CA LEU A 83 24.08 4.09 -2.42
C LEU A 83 24.22 5.56 -2.83
N GLY A 84 24.41 6.50 -1.90
CA GLY A 84 24.54 7.92 -2.20
C GLY A 84 23.23 8.58 -2.66
N ILE A 85 22.06 7.99 -2.34
CA ILE A 85 20.75 8.53 -2.70
C ILE A 85 20.47 9.76 -1.82
N ASP A 86 19.94 10.83 -2.43
CA ASP A 86 19.55 12.03 -1.70
C ASP A 86 18.61 11.71 -0.54
N ARG A 87 18.82 12.38 0.59
CA ARG A 87 18.10 12.12 1.84
C ARG A 87 16.57 12.28 1.74
N HIS A 88 16.07 13.21 0.90
CA HIS A 88 14.64 13.40 0.70
C HIS A 88 14.05 12.27 -0.16
N GLN A 89 14.79 11.83 -1.18
CA GLN A 89 14.43 10.66 -1.97
C GLN A 89 14.45 9.39 -1.12
N ALA A 90 15.48 9.21 -0.28
CA ALA A 90 15.59 8.09 0.65
C ALA A 90 14.40 8.04 1.62
N PHE A 91 13.98 9.19 2.17
CA PHE A 91 12.81 9.27 3.04
C PHE A 91 11.53 8.85 2.30
N ALA A 92 11.31 9.36 1.08
CA ALA A 92 10.14 9.01 0.28
C ALA A 92 10.13 7.53 -0.12
N LEU A 93 11.29 6.96 -0.47
CA LEU A 93 11.44 5.54 -0.75
C LEU A 93 11.15 4.69 0.48
N GLY A 94 11.65 5.11 1.65
CA GLY A 94 11.36 4.48 2.95
C GLY A 94 9.88 4.52 3.30
N ALA A 95 9.21 5.65 3.10
CA ALA A 95 7.77 5.79 3.31
C ALA A 95 6.99 4.85 2.38
N GLY A 96 7.37 4.76 1.11
CA GLY A 96 6.77 3.84 0.14
C GLY A 96 6.92 2.38 0.56
N GLY A 97 8.14 1.95 0.85
CA GLY A 97 8.44 0.56 1.25
C GLY A 97 7.83 0.17 2.59
N ALA A 98 7.81 1.09 3.55
CA ALA A 98 7.33 0.81 4.89
C ALA A 98 5.80 0.82 5.05
N ILE A 99 5.04 1.56 4.22
CA ILE A 99 3.60 1.77 4.46
C ILE A 99 2.74 1.19 3.34
N CYS A 100 2.46 1.97 2.30
CA CYS A 100 1.49 1.61 1.29
C CYS A 100 1.94 1.89 -0.16
N GLY A 101 3.23 1.85 -0.39
CA GLY A 101 3.76 2.03 -1.74
C GLY A 101 3.55 3.45 -2.28
N ASN A 102 2.95 3.52 -3.45
CA ASN A 102 2.77 4.76 -4.20
C ASN A 102 2.04 5.86 -3.43
N SER A 103 1.00 5.50 -2.66
CA SER A 103 0.22 6.48 -1.89
C SER A 103 1.07 7.19 -0.84
N ALA A 104 1.98 6.45 -0.17
CA ALA A 104 2.89 7.04 0.80
C ALA A 104 3.93 7.95 0.13
N VAL A 105 4.50 7.53 -1.00
CA VAL A 105 5.44 8.37 -1.78
C VAL A 105 4.78 9.67 -2.19
N LEU A 106 3.58 9.59 -2.80
CA LEU A 106 2.84 10.77 -3.26
C LEU A 106 2.42 11.69 -2.11
N ALA A 107 2.10 11.13 -0.94
CA ALA A 107 1.73 11.92 0.24
C ALA A 107 2.91 12.72 0.81
N VAL A 108 4.13 12.17 0.79
CA VAL A 108 5.32 12.83 1.36
C VAL A 108 6.10 13.66 0.33
N ALA A 109 6.02 13.35 -0.96
CA ALA A 109 6.79 14.00 -2.02
C ALA A 109 6.68 15.54 -2.04
N PRO A 110 5.48 16.15 -1.88
CA PRO A 110 5.35 17.60 -1.83
C PRO A 110 6.05 18.22 -0.61
N SER A 111 5.97 17.55 0.55
CA SER A 111 6.62 18.01 1.78
C SER A 111 8.14 17.96 1.69
N LEU A 112 8.66 16.97 0.98
CA LEU A 112 10.09 16.78 0.71
C LEU A 112 10.59 17.56 -0.51
N ARG A 113 9.71 18.31 -1.18
CA ARG A 113 10.02 19.13 -2.37
C ARG A 113 10.65 18.32 -3.51
N LEU A 114 10.20 17.09 -3.69
CA LEU A 114 10.69 16.24 -4.77
C LEU A 114 10.13 16.71 -6.12
N SER A 115 10.99 16.74 -7.13
CA SER A 115 10.58 17.00 -8.51
C SER A 115 9.74 15.85 -9.06
N SER A 116 8.96 16.10 -10.12
CA SER A 116 8.17 15.06 -10.78
C SER A 116 9.03 13.88 -11.27
N LYS A 117 10.25 14.17 -11.76
CA LYS A 117 11.21 13.14 -12.20
C LYS A 117 11.67 12.27 -11.03
N GLN A 118 12.05 12.87 -9.90
CA GLN A 118 12.46 12.13 -8.69
C GLN A 118 11.33 11.29 -8.15
N THR A 119 10.12 11.88 -8.04
CA THR A 119 8.93 11.15 -7.60
C THR A 119 8.62 9.97 -8.53
N GLY A 120 8.67 10.18 -9.84
CA GLY A 120 8.47 9.12 -10.84
C GLY A 120 9.45 7.97 -10.70
N SER A 121 10.74 8.26 -10.51
CA SER A 121 11.77 7.23 -10.30
C SER A 121 11.52 6.43 -9.02
N ILE A 122 11.15 7.09 -7.93
CA ILE A 122 10.83 6.42 -6.66
C ILE A 122 9.60 5.52 -6.83
N LEU A 123 8.55 6.02 -7.50
CA LEU A 123 7.34 5.23 -7.78
C LEU A 123 7.66 3.99 -8.62
N ALA A 124 8.55 4.10 -9.62
CA ALA A 124 8.98 2.97 -10.42
C ALA A 124 9.66 1.88 -9.58
N VAL A 125 10.62 2.26 -8.72
CA VAL A 125 11.29 1.33 -7.81
C VAL A 125 10.30 0.66 -6.85
N VAL A 126 9.41 1.44 -6.22
CA VAL A 126 8.41 0.94 -5.29
C VAL A 126 7.43 -0.02 -5.98
N ASN A 127 7.05 0.25 -7.23
CA ASN A 127 6.17 -0.63 -8.01
C ASN A 127 6.85 -1.95 -8.35
N VAL A 128 8.13 -1.93 -8.76
CA VAL A 128 8.89 -3.16 -9.06
C VAL A 128 9.04 -4.02 -7.81
N LEU A 129 9.44 -3.42 -6.69
CA LEU A 129 9.54 -4.13 -5.41
C LEU A 129 8.18 -4.64 -4.92
N GLY A 130 7.12 -3.83 -5.10
CA GLY A 130 5.76 -4.21 -4.77
C GLY A 130 5.27 -5.41 -5.60
N LEU A 131 5.56 -5.43 -6.90
CA LEU A 131 5.24 -6.56 -7.76
C LEU A 131 6.04 -7.81 -7.36
N ALA A 132 7.34 -7.64 -7.10
CA ALA A 132 8.19 -8.75 -6.67
C ALA A 132 7.70 -9.38 -5.36
N THR A 133 7.36 -8.56 -4.34
CA THR A 133 6.83 -9.05 -3.07
C THR A 133 5.44 -9.67 -3.24
N PHE A 134 4.57 -9.08 -4.05
CA PHE A 134 3.25 -9.62 -4.35
C PHE A 134 3.31 -11.03 -4.94
N LEU A 135 4.21 -11.27 -5.89
CA LEU A 135 4.36 -12.58 -6.53
C LEU A 135 5.10 -13.59 -5.63
N SER A 136 6.12 -13.14 -4.89
CA SER A 136 6.97 -14.05 -4.11
C SER A 136 6.34 -14.46 -2.78
N VAL A 137 5.61 -13.58 -2.10
CA VAL A 137 5.09 -13.86 -0.75
C VAL A 137 4.15 -15.05 -0.72
N PRO A 138 3.13 -15.21 -1.60
CA PRO A 138 2.28 -16.40 -1.58
C PRO A 138 3.04 -17.69 -1.91
N LEU A 139 4.01 -17.61 -2.83
CA LEU A 139 4.84 -18.77 -3.19
C LEU A 139 5.70 -19.22 -2.02
N LEU A 140 6.36 -18.27 -1.35
CA LEU A 140 7.23 -18.56 -0.21
C LEU A 140 6.43 -19.01 1.02
N ALA A 141 5.27 -18.39 1.29
CA ALA A 141 4.40 -18.80 2.39
C ALA A 141 3.97 -20.28 2.24
N ASN A 142 3.58 -20.66 1.03
CA ASN A 142 3.21 -22.04 0.72
C ASN A 142 4.42 -23.00 0.80
N ALA A 143 5.59 -22.60 0.29
CA ALA A 143 6.80 -23.41 0.31
C ALA A 143 7.33 -23.66 1.75
N ILE A 144 7.16 -22.69 2.65
CA ILE A 144 7.55 -22.78 4.06
C ILE A 144 6.49 -23.52 4.89
N GLY A 145 5.25 -23.65 4.36
CA GLY A 145 4.13 -24.27 5.05
C GLY A 145 3.50 -23.36 6.12
N PHE A 146 3.43 -22.05 5.85
CA PHE A 146 2.75 -21.13 6.76
C PHE A 146 1.24 -21.41 6.81
N GLU A 147 0.70 -21.41 8.03
CA GLU A 147 -0.74 -21.40 8.24
C GLU A 147 -1.36 -20.14 7.62
N PRO A 148 -2.59 -20.19 7.09
CA PRO A 148 -3.24 -19.06 6.43
C PRO A 148 -3.23 -17.77 7.24
N GLU A 149 -3.36 -17.85 8.56
CA GLU A 149 -3.31 -16.70 9.46
C GLU A 149 -1.95 -16.00 9.42
N SER A 150 -0.86 -16.75 9.60
CA SER A 150 0.50 -16.23 9.56
C SER A 150 0.87 -15.71 8.17
N ALA A 151 0.44 -16.41 7.13
CA ALA A 151 0.64 -16.03 5.74
C ALA A 151 -0.07 -14.71 5.41
N GLY A 152 -1.30 -14.52 5.90
CA GLY A 152 -2.06 -13.28 5.75
C GLY A 152 -1.38 -12.09 6.43
N ILE A 153 -0.97 -12.24 7.70
CA ILE A 153 -0.22 -11.20 8.42
C ILE A 153 1.09 -10.87 7.68
N TRP A 154 1.80 -11.87 7.19
CA TRP A 154 3.02 -11.65 6.43
C TRP A 154 2.76 -10.89 5.12
N ALA A 155 1.76 -11.29 4.33
CA ALA A 155 1.40 -10.58 3.11
C ALA A 155 1.01 -9.11 3.40
N GLY A 156 0.14 -8.87 4.36
CA GLY A 156 -0.27 -7.51 4.75
C GLY A 156 0.89 -6.66 5.25
N SER A 157 1.87 -7.27 5.94
CA SER A 157 3.04 -6.57 6.46
C SER A 157 4.17 -6.38 5.44
N THR A 158 4.19 -7.09 4.32
CA THR A 158 5.30 -7.09 3.37
C THR A 158 4.91 -6.49 2.01
N VAL A 159 3.79 -6.88 1.44
CA VAL A 159 3.33 -6.41 0.13
C VAL A 159 3.05 -4.90 0.17
N HIS A 160 3.49 -4.14 -0.84
CA HIS A 160 3.49 -2.68 -0.80
C HIS A 160 2.10 -2.08 -0.95
N ALA A 161 1.35 -2.44 -1.97
CA ALA A 161 0.05 -1.85 -2.27
C ALA A 161 -1.10 -2.62 -1.59
N VAL A 162 -2.15 -1.89 -1.14
CA VAL A 162 -3.35 -2.49 -0.54
C VAL A 162 -3.99 -3.52 -1.47
N PRO A 163 -4.25 -3.22 -2.77
CA PRO A 163 -4.86 -4.19 -3.66
C PRO A 163 -4.01 -5.46 -3.85
N GLN A 164 -2.69 -5.31 -3.90
CA GLN A 164 -1.77 -6.43 -4.04
C GLN A 164 -1.74 -7.30 -2.78
N ALA A 165 -1.80 -6.69 -1.58
CA ALA A 165 -1.85 -7.44 -0.32
C ALA A 165 -3.14 -8.26 -0.20
N ILE A 166 -4.28 -7.69 -0.62
CA ILE A 166 -5.58 -8.39 -0.67
C ILE A 166 -5.51 -9.56 -1.64
N ALA A 167 -5.00 -9.33 -2.86
CA ALA A 167 -4.88 -10.38 -3.86
C ALA A 167 -3.90 -11.50 -3.44
N ALA A 168 -2.82 -11.15 -2.74
CA ALA A 168 -1.91 -12.12 -2.15
C ALA A 168 -2.58 -12.97 -1.06
N GLY A 169 -3.37 -12.32 -0.18
CA GLY A 169 -4.16 -13.01 0.84
C GLY A 169 -5.19 -13.96 0.24
N GLU A 170 -5.91 -13.53 -0.79
CA GLU A 170 -6.86 -14.36 -1.53
C GLU A 170 -6.20 -15.61 -2.13
N ALA A 171 -5.01 -15.46 -2.70
CA ALA A 171 -4.26 -16.57 -3.29
C ALA A 171 -3.80 -17.62 -2.27
N MET A 172 -3.68 -17.25 -0.99
CA MET A 172 -3.27 -18.15 0.09
C MET A 172 -4.45 -18.86 0.77
N GLY A 173 -5.68 -18.39 0.57
CA GLY A 173 -6.92 -19.02 1.05
C GLY A 173 -7.15 -18.86 2.56
N GLY A 174 -8.21 -19.50 3.06
CA GLY A 174 -8.59 -19.44 4.48
C GLY A 174 -8.77 -17.99 4.99
N ASP A 175 -8.31 -17.72 6.21
CA ASP A 175 -8.39 -16.40 6.83
C ASP A 175 -7.29 -15.42 6.34
N ALA A 176 -6.41 -15.86 5.41
CA ALA A 176 -5.30 -15.04 4.92
C ALA A 176 -5.78 -13.75 4.25
N LEU A 177 -6.91 -13.77 3.54
CA LEU A 177 -7.48 -12.58 2.91
C LEU A 177 -7.84 -11.50 3.95
N SER A 178 -8.58 -11.86 4.97
CA SER A 178 -9.04 -10.93 6.01
C SER A 178 -7.87 -10.37 6.81
N LEU A 179 -6.90 -11.22 7.15
CA LEU A 179 -5.71 -10.82 7.90
C LEU A 179 -4.73 -9.99 7.07
N ALA A 180 -4.53 -10.30 5.79
CA ALA A 180 -3.72 -9.48 4.88
C ALA A 180 -4.33 -8.09 4.70
N SER A 181 -5.65 -8.03 4.50
CA SER A 181 -6.41 -6.79 4.42
C SER A 181 -6.27 -5.97 5.69
N GLY A 182 -6.66 -6.52 6.84
CA GLY A 182 -6.61 -5.84 8.14
C GLY A 182 -5.20 -5.38 8.52
N THR A 183 -4.19 -6.25 8.36
CA THR A 183 -2.79 -5.92 8.62
C THR A 183 -2.31 -4.78 7.72
N LYS A 184 -2.61 -4.84 6.42
CA LYS A 184 -2.22 -3.79 5.48
C LYS A 184 -2.89 -2.47 5.76
N LEU A 185 -4.19 -2.48 6.06
CA LEU A 185 -4.95 -1.28 6.38
C LEU A 185 -4.47 -0.64 7.69
N THR A 186 -4.11 -1.46 8.68
CA THR A 186 -3.46 -0.97 9.92
C THR A 186 -2.13 -0.27 9.61
N ARG A 187 -1.29 -0.82 8.70
CA ARG A 187 -0.05 -0.14 8.26
C ARG A 187 -0.30 1.22 7.62
N VAL A 188 -1.39 1.37 6.88
CA VAL A 188 -1.74 2.65 6.23
C VAL A 188 -1.91 3.77 7.26
N LEU A 189 -2.34 3.47 8.49
CA LEU A 189 -2.38 4.43 9.59
C LEU A 189 -1.02 5.04 9.91
N GLY A 190 0.07 4.37 9.55
CA GLY A 190 1.43 4.92 9.64
C GLY A 190 1.64 6.22 8.86
N LEU A 191 0.79 6.54 7.88
CA LEU A 191 0.79 7.83 7.19
C LEU A 191 0.54 9.00 8.15
N LEU A 192 -0.23 8.80 9.23
CA LEU A 192 -0.48 9.81 10.25
C LEU A 192 0.82 10.25 10.97
N ILE A 193 1.83 9.41 10.97
CA ILE A 193 3.14 9.69 11.58
C ILE A 193 4.14 10.13 10.52
N VAL A 194 4.19 9.43 9.37
CA VAL A 194 5.22 9.64 8.36
C VAL A 194 5.02 10.94 7.57
N VAL A 195 3.77 11.35 7.31
CA VAL A 195 3.52 12.63 6.61
C VAL A 195 3.93 13.85 7.45
N PRO A 196 3.52 13.97 8.73
CA PRO A 196 4.07 15.01 9.60
C PRO A 196 5.59 14.90 9.78
N GLY A 197 6.12 13.68 9.88
CA GLY A 197 7.56 13.41 9.95
C GLY A 197 8.32 13.97 8.74
N ALA A 198 7.79 13.81 7.52
CA ALA A 198 8.36 14.36 6.30
C ALA A 198 8.42 15.91 6.33
N ILE A 199 7.39 16.54 6.87
CA ILE A 199 7.34 18.00 7.01
C ILE A 199 8.42 18.48 7.98
N ILE A 200 8.53 17.85 9.14
CA ILE A 200 9.56 18.18 10.14
C ILE A 200 10.95 17.95 9.56
N TYR A 201 11.16 16.80 8.89
CA TYR A 201 12.44 16.44 8.29
C TYR A 201 12.90 17.44 7.22
N SER A 202 11.98 17.88 6.37
CA SER A 202 12.25 18.90 5.35
C SER A 202 12.49 20.28 5.95
N SER A 203 11.88 20.57 7.11
CA SER A 203 11.89 21.90 7.74
C SER A 203 13.15 22.24 8.52
N GLN A 204 14.06 21.30 8.75
CA GLN A 204 15.28 21.53 9.55
C GLN A 204 16.21 22.62 8.98
N LYS A 205 15.96 23.14 7.78
CA LYS A 205 16.73 24.22 7.16
C LYS A 205 16.02 25.58 7.10
N GLU A 206 14.74 25.68 7.45
CA GLU A 206 14.01 26.96 7.35
C GLU A 206 13.39 27.41 8.68
N LYS A 207 13.90 28.51 9.20
CA LYS A 207 13.30 29.30 10.30
C LYS A 207 12.11 30.13 9.77
N SER A 208 10.95 29.52 9.52
CA SER A 208 9.75 30.32 9.21
C SER A 208 8.47 29.61 9.63
N GLY A 209 7.57 30.38 10.23
CA GLY A 209 6.40 29.95 10.99
C GLY A 209 5.29 29.24 10.22
N ASN A 210 4.34 28.69 10.97
CA ASN A 210 3.10 28.01 10.56
C ASN A 210 3.24 26.71 9.70
N LYS A 211 4.08 25.80 10.16
CA LYS A 211 4.42 24.57 9.43
C LYS A 211 3.46 23.39 9.67
N PHE A 212 2.72 23.38 10.76
CA PHE A 212 1.88 22.23 11.14
C PHE A 212 0.52 22.20 10.41
N SER A 213 -0.08 23.37 10.19
CA SER A 213 -1.37 23.50 9.50
C SER A 213 -1.32 23.05 8.02
N SER A 214 -0.21 23.30 7.33
CA SER A 214 -0.03 22.88 5.93
C SER A 214 0.22 21.38 5.75
N GLY A 215 0.54 20.66 6.81
CA GLY A 215 0.76 19.20 6.80
C GLY A 215 -0.52 18.41 6.84
N ILE A 216 -1.48 18.83 7.63
CA ILE A 216 -2.79 18.17 7.78
C ILE A 216 -3.58 18.25 6.46
N SER A 217 -3.48 19.35 5.74
CA SER A 217 -4.11 19.53 4.42
C SER A 217 -3.56 18.59 3.31
N ARG A 218 -2.47 17.88 3.57
CA ARG A 218 -1.84 16.94 2.61
C ARG A 218 -2.12 15.48 2.91
N ILE A 219 -2.87 15.18 3.98
CA ILE A 219 -3.33 13.82 4.27
C ILE A 219 -4.34 13.43 3.19
N PRO A 220 -4.13 12.29 2.48
CA PRO A 220 -5.08 11.84 1.48
C PRO A 220 -6.48 11.68 2.09
N LEU A 221 -7.50 12.22 1.43
CA LEU A 221 -8.89 12.22 1.93
C LEU A 221 -9.45 10.81 2.20
N PHE A 222 -8.92 9.79 1.54
CA PHE A 222 -9.34 8.42 1.80
C PHE A 222 -8.98 7.93 3.22
N LEU A 223 -7.92 8.49 3.83
CA LEU A 223 -7.47 8.04 5.15
C LEU A 223 -8.48 8.39 6.27
N PRO A 224 -8.93 9.65 6.42
CA PRO A 224 -10.00 9.95 7.37
C PRO A 224 -11.31 9.23 7.02
N GLY A 225 -11.64 9.08 5.73
CA GLY A 225 -12.80 8.32 5.28
C GLY A 225 -12.72 6.84 5.68
N PHE A 226 -11.55 6.22 5.52
CA PHE A 226 -11.28 4.86 5.96
C PHE A 226 -11.43 4.68 7.47
N ILE A 227 -10.85 5.59 8.27
CA ILE A 227 -10.96 5.55 9.74
C ILE A 227 -12.43 5.69 10.17
N LEU A 228 -13.15 6.63 9.57
CA LEU A 228 -14.58 6.81 9.85
C LEU A 228 -15.38 5.56 9.50
N ALA A 229 -15.13 4.97 8.33
CA ALA A 229 -15.76 3.71 7.91
C ALA A 229 -15.49 2.57 8.91
N SER A 230 -14.25 2.44 9.38
CA SER A 230 -13.87 1.44 10.38
C SER A 230 -14.56 1.66 11.73
N ILE A 231 -14.69 2.92 12.18
CA ILE A 231 -15.42 3.25 13.41
C ILE A 231 -16.90 2.93 13.26
N LEU A 232 -17.52 3.32 12.13
CA LEU A 232 -18.93 3.02 11.86
C LEU A 232 -19.20 1.51 11.83
N ALA A 233 -18.29 0.75 11.20
CA ALA A 233 -18.37 -0.70 11.13
C ALA A 233 -18.26 -1.36 12.50
N SER A 234 -17.34 -0.87 13.34
CA SER A 234 -17.05 -1.50 14.64
C SER A 234 -18.10 -1.22 15.70
N PHE A 235 -18.79 -0.08 15.63
CA PHE A 235 -19.64 0.38 16.76
C PHE A 235 -21.10 0.68 16.39
N LEU A 236 -21.42 0.93 15.11
CA LEU A 236 -22.76 1.41 14.74
C LEU A 236 -23.49 0.50 13.75
N LEU A 237 -22.79 -0.24 12.91
CA LEU A 237 -23.44 -1.01 11.85
C LEU A 237 -23.42 -2.51 12.14
N PRO A 238 -24.50 -3.24 11.78
CA PRO A 238 -24.54 -4.68 11.88
C PRO A 238 -23.57 -5.33 10.88
N GLU A 239 -22.96 -6.43 11.26
CA GLU A 239 -21.95 -7.15 10.50
C GLU A 239 -22.42 -7.52 9.07
N SER A 240 -23.71 -7.85 8.91
CA SER A 240 -24.29 -8.15 7.59
C SER A 240 -24.18 -6.97 6.59
N ILE A 241 -24.34 -5.75 7.06
CA ILE A 241 -24.23 -4.55 6.21
C ILE A 241 -22.77 -4.24 5.92
N THR A 242 -21.91 -4.31 6.92
CA THR A 242 -20.48 -4.02 6.74
C THR A 242 -19.80 -4.99 5.78
N GLN A 243 -20.13 -6.28 5.85
CA GLN A 243 -19.65 -7.29 4.92
C GLN A 243 -20.06 -7.02 3.46
N HIS A 244 -21.29 -6.55 3.23
CA HIS A 244 -21.73 -6.21 1.86
C HIS A 244 -20.98 -5.00 1.31
N ILE A 245 -20.75 -3.98 2.14
CA ILE A 245 -20.01 -2.77 1.76
C ILE A 245 -18.54 -3.11 1.49
N GLU A 246 -17.91 -3.88 2.36
CA GLU A 246 -16.54 -4.37 2.17
C GLU A 246 -16.41 -5.17 0.87
N ARG A 247 -17.38 -6.05 0.59
CA ARG A 247 -17.40 -6.84 -0.65
C ARG A 247 -17.46 -5.97 -1.89
N LEU A 248 -18.20 -4.86 -1.87
CA LEU A 248 -18.20 -3.88 -2.94
C LEU A 248 -16.82 -3.22 -3.09
N GLY A 249 -16.18 -2.85 -1.98
CA GLY A 249 -14.81 -2.35 -1.98
C GLY A 249 -13.82 -3.34 -2.59
N SER A 250 -13.91 -4.61 -2.22
CA SER A 250 -13.09 -5.70 -2.76
C SER A 250 -13.31 -5.90 -4.27
N LEU A 251 -14.55 -5.85 -4.74
CA LEU A 251 -14.88 -5.95 -6.17
C LEU A 251 -14.30 -4.77 -6.97
N LEU A 252 -14.31 -3.56 -6.42
CA LEU A 252 -13.69 -2.39 -7.04
C LEU A 252 -12.17 -2.51 -7.15
N MET A 253 -11.53 -3.35 -6.34
CA MET A 253 -10.09 -3.58 -6.45
C MET A 253 -9.69 -4.30 -7.74
N VAL A 254 -10.55 -5.14 -8.32
CA VAL A 254 -10.22 -5.88 -9.54
C VAL A 254 -9.93 -4.94 -10.72
N PRO A 255 -10.82 -4.01 -11.12
CA PRO A 255 -10.51 -3.06 -12.18
C PRO A 255 -9.33 -2.15 -11.83
N ILE A 256 -9.16 -1.77 -10.57
CA ILE A 256 -7.99 -0.98 -10.13
C ILE A 256 -6.70 -1.75 -10.37
N LEU A 257 -6.66 -3.05 -10.06
CA LEU A 257 -5.50 -3.89 -10.28
C LEU A 257 -5.19 -4.07 -11.77
N ILE A 258 -6.21 -4.18 -12.61
CA ILE A 258 -6.04 -4.19 -14.08
C ILE A 258 -5.41 -2.86 -14.53
N LEU A 259 -5.94 -1.72 -14.10
CA LEU A 259 -5.42 -0.39 -14.45
C LEU A 259 -3.99 -0.18 -13.94
N ILE A 260 -3.66 -0.67 -12.73
CA ILE A 260 -2.29 -0.65 -12.20
C ILE A 260 -1.38 -1.54 -13.06
N GLY A 261 -1.83 -2.73 -13.43
CA GLY A 261 -1.10 -3.63 -14.34
C GLY A 261 -0.80 -2.97 -15.68
N LEU A 262 -1.78 -2.30 -16.27
CA LEU A 262 -1.64 -1.53 -17.51
C LEU A 262 -0.64 -0.35 -17.40
N SER A 263 -0.43 0.17 -16.20
CA SER A 263 0.58 1.22 -15.94
C SER A 263 2.01 0.67 -15.85
N ILE A 264 2.18 -0.64 -15.73
CA ILE A 264 3.48 -1.31 -15.64
C ILE A 264 3.87 -1.76 -17.04
N ARG A 265 4.80 -1.05 -17.68
CA ARG A 265 5.32 -1.43 -18.98
C ARG A 265 6.58 -2.28 -18.82
N PRO A 266 6.54 -3.62 -19.06
CA PRO A 266 7.68 -4.50 -18.84
C PRO A 266 8.92 -4.08 -19.65
N ARG A 267 8.72 -3.56 -20.87
CA ARG A 267 9.81 -3.08 -21.74
C ARG A 267 10.54 -1.88 -21.16
N GLU A 268 9.82 -0.94 -20.54
CA GLU A 268 10.43 0.23 -19.89
C GLU A 268 11.19 -0.18 -18.62
N LEU A 269 10.69 -1.16 -17.88
CA LEU A 269 11.39 -1.72 -16.72
C LEU A 269 12.69 -2.42 -17.11
N LEU A 270 12.70 -3.19 -18.20
CA LEU A 270 13.90 -3.84 -18.70
C LEU A 270 14.96 -2.81 -19.18
N SER A 271 14.53 -1.68 -19.73
CA SER A 271 15.45 -0.62 -20.14
C SER A 271 16.11 0.11 -18.96
N LEU A 272 15.44 0.14 -17.78
CA LEU A 272 16.00 0.74 -16.56
C LEU A 272 17.08 -0.15 -15.89
N ILE A 273 17.06 -1.46 -16.15
CA ILE A 273 18.04 -2.42 -15.61
C ILE A 273 19.38 -2.32 -16.38
N HIS A 274 19.38 -1.72 -17.57
CA HIS A 274 20.56 -1.56 -18.42
C HIS A 274 21.27 -0.20 -18.27
N ILE A 275 20.87 0.62 -17.29
CA ILE A 275 21.55 1.85 -16.89
C ILE A 275 22.23 1.64 -15.54
#